data_4ab3f3de6cfadce461885960757449ee
#
_entry.id   4ab3f3de6cfadce461885960757449ee
#
_cell.length_a   1.000
_cell.length_b   1.000
_cell.length_c   1.000
_cell.angle_alpha   90.00
_cell.angle_beta   90.00
_cell.angle_gamma   90.00
#
_symmetry.space_group_name_H-M   'P 1'
#
loop_
_entity.id
_entity.type
_entity.pdbx_description
1 polymer ?
#
loop_
_entity_poly.entity_id
_entity_poly.type
_entity_poly.pdbx_seq_one_letter_code
_entity_poly.pdbx_strand_id
1 'polypeptide(L)'
;DTEQKGKAQGGTPERLKVGGMFAYGAASVGMGLFYAFNNFSLPLFYRTYTSSDALIGLLANTRSFMSAIVQPFVGAWSDRTWTKMGRRKPFFAFSMPLVAVLLLWCAARPPFGVLIAVQLILTFLFNVGVDPYTALISDIAPENQRSTVNSVATMLQVLGQLVLALASGLFLWSRNPSYVFWLVAAGLVVFTTITVFGVHEKRENIQIREKLSLKQHLQLVAKNKEAQKFFIVQFLLWFGVNAATPFLTLFVSTEIEGVSPALAQALAAILLGSTAIFAVPVGIIADKTSRKLILSIGLGLFGLGALAAGLFAYSLPVLIPLIIIIGIGNTAHTVLSYPLLSELVPNENVGEFWGLNTFFASIGALVSSTLAGALADFFGTYRAVFVLTGICMIAAMVVLQSVEPKKAQATVTT
;
A
#
# COMPACT_ATOMS: atom_id res chain seq x y z
N ASP A 1 -16.41 13.97 50.17
CA ASP A 1 -15.24 13.09 50.04
C ASP A 1 -15.55 11.77 49.30
N THR A 2 -16.10 11.84 48.11
CA THR A 2 -16.30 10.62 47.29
C THR A 2 -16.49 11.00 45.81
N GLU A 3 -15.60 11.82 45.23
CA GLU A 3 -15.60 12.10 43.79
C GLU A 3 -14.17 12.22 43.22
N GLN A 4 -13.33 11.21 43.44
CA GLN A 4 -12.04 11.10 42.76
C GLN A 4 -11.62 9.64 42.60
N LYS A 5 -12.43 8.83 41.92
CA LYS A 5 -11.98 7.51 41.42
C LYS A 5 -12.50 7.32 40.00
N GLY A 6 -11.66 7.61 38.99
CA GLY A 6 -12.06 7.33 37.60
C GLY A 6 -11.23 7.96 36.50
N LYS A 7 -10.01 8.45 36.77
CA LYS A 7 -9.05 8.71 35.69
C LYS A 7 -8.00 7.59 35.73
N ALA A 8 -8.24 6.55 34.97
CA ALA A 8 -7.16 5.62 34.60
C ALA A 8 -6.12 6.46 33.82
N GLN A 9 -5.04 6.83 34.47
CA GLN A 9 -3.86 7.42 33.85
C GLN A 9 -3.26 6.33 32.97
N GLY A 10 -3.66 6.26 31.70
CA GLY A 10 -2.96 5.50 30.70
C GLY A 10 -1.54 6.06 30.57
N GLY A 11 -0.55 5.33 31.06
CA GLY A 11 0.85 5.70 30.96
C GLY A 11 1.23 5.83 29.47
N THR A 12 2.01 6.85 29.12
CA THR A 12 2.62 6.94 27.79
C THR A 12 3.58 5.76 27.59
N PRO A 13 3.54 5.08 26.43
CA PRO A 13 4.49 3.99 26.16
C PRO A 13 5.94 4.46 26.34
N GLU A 14 6.77 3.61 26.95
CA GLU A 14 8.21 3.85 27.01
C GLU A 14 8.82 3.84 25.61
N ARG A 15 9.92 4.59 25.42
CA ARG A 15 10.64 4.60 24.14
C ARG A 15 11.06 3.19 23.73
N LEU A 16 10.69 2.81 22.52
CA LEU A 16 11.09 1.54 21.95
C LEU A 16 12.59 1.57 21.61
N LYS A 17 13.33 0.57 22.05
CA LYS A 17 14.74 0.40 21.65
C LYS A 17 14.81 0.02 20.16
N VAL A 18 15.96 0.25 19.53
CA VAL A 18 16.18 -0.06 18.11
C VAL A 18 15.82 -1.52 17.78
N GLY A 19 16.23 -2.48 18.62
CA GLY A 19 15.84 -3.89 18.46
C GLY A 19 14.33 -4.12 18.48
N GLY A 20 13.57 -3.39 19.29
CA GLY A 20 12.11 -3.43 19.31
C GLY A 20 11.46 -2.87 18.03
N MET A 21 12.06 -1.83 17.44
CA MET A 21 11.60 -1.29 16.14
C MET A 21 11.76 -2.31 15.02
N PHE A 22 12.91 -3.00 14.96
CA PHE A 22 13.15 -4.07 14.00
C PHE A 22 12.27 -5.30 14.28
N ALA A 23 12.04 -5.64 15.53
CA ALA A 23 11.14 -6.72 15.92
C ALA A 23 9.68 -6.43 15.49
N TYR A 24 9.21 -5.18 15.67
CA TYR A 24 7.93 -4.74 15.13
C TYR A 24 7.93 -4.80 13.61
N GLY A 25 8.92 -4.22 12.96
CA GLY A 25 9.03 -4.15 11.51
C GLY A 25 9.23 -5.51 10.83
N ALA A 26 9.61 -6.55 11.56
CA ALA A 26 9.85 -7.87 10.97
C ALA A 26 8.62 -8.39 10.21
N ALA A 27 7.41 -8.33 10.79
CA ALA A 27 6.18 -8.74 10.09
C ALA A 27 5.98 -7.98 8.78
N SER A 28 6.44 -6.72 8.68
CA SER A 28 6.36 -5.94 7.44
C SER A 28 7.18 -6.55 6.29
N VAL A 29 8.26 -7.29 6.58
CA VAL A 29 8.99 -8.04 5.54
C VAL A 29 8.09 -9.10 4.92
N GLY A 30 7.42 -9.93 5.73
CA GLY A 30 6.46 -10.94 5.27
C GLY A 30 5.30 -10.33 4.49
N MET A 31 4.75 -9.21 4.98
CA MET A 31 3.71 -8.46 4.27
C MET A 31 4.23 -7.88 2.95
N GLY A 32 5.48 -7.42 2.91
CA GLY A 32 6.14 -6.96 1.68
C GLY A 32 6.26 -8.06 0.64
N LEU A 33 6.70 -9.26 1.04
CA LEU A 33 6.67 -10.43 0.17
C LEU A 33 5.27 -10.67 -0.41
N PHE A 34 4.25 -10.62 0.43
CA PHE A 34 2.86 -10.81 0.00
C PHE A 34 2.37 -9.70 -0.94
N TYR A 35 2.71 -8.44 -0.70
CA TYR A 35 2.34 -7.34 -1.58
C TYR A 35 2.97 -7.46 -2.97
N ALA A 36 4.26 -7.78 -3.05
CA ALA A 36 4.92 -8.00 -4.33
C ALA A 36 4.35 -9.24 -5.05
N PHE A 37 4.03 -10.31 -4.33
CA PHE A 37 3.35 -11.47 -4.86
C PHE A 37 1.98 -11.10 -5.46
N ASN A 38 1.15 -10.39 -4.71
CA ASN A 38 -0.18 -9.97 -5.14
C ASN A 38 -0.13 -9.05 -6.37
N ASN A 39 0.86 -8.16 -6.43
CA ASN A 39 0.96 -7.16 -7.48
C ASN A 39 1.66 -7.66 -8.76
N PHE A 40 2.63 -8.54 -8.65
CA PHE A 40 3.53 -8.89 -9.76
C PHE A 40 3.48 -10.37 -10.16
N SER A 41 3.31 -11.29 -9.22
CA SER A 41 3.30 -12.74 -9.49
C SER A 41 1.89 -13.28 -9.73
N LEU A 42 0.94 -12.85 -8.92
CA LEU A 42 -0.42 -13.38 -8.95
C LEU A 42 -1.19 -13.08 -10.25
N PRO A 43 -1.09 -11.89 -10.88
CA PRO A 43 -1.70 -11.63 -12.18
C PRO A 43 -1.17 -12.56 -13.28
N LEU A 44 0.14 -12.83 -13.31
CA LEU A 44 0.75 -13.82 -14.21
C LEU A 44 0.22 -15.25 -13.95
N PHE A 45 0.00 -15.58 -12.68
CA PHE A 45 -0.59 -16.86 -12.30
C PHE A 45 -2.05 -16.97 -12.75
N TYR A 46 -2.87 -15.94 -12.58
CA TYR A 46 -4.25 -15.91 -13.08
C TYR A 46 -4.33 -16.04 -14.60
N ARG A 47 -3.37 -15.47 -15.32
CA ARG A 47 -3.30 -15.61 -16.78
C ARG A 47 -3.20 -17.06 -17.26
N THR A 48 -2.74 -17.98 -16.41
CA THR A 48 -2.72 -19.42 -16.73
C THR A 48 -4.09 -20.07 -16.64
N TYR A 49 -5.09 -19.41 -16.04
CA TYR A 49 -6.46 -19.93 -15.87
C TYR A 49 -7.49 -19.22 -16.75
N THR A 50 -7.30 -17.94 -17.04
CA THR A 50 -8.28 -17.12 -17.77
C THR A 50 -7.60 -16.20 -18.78
N SER A 51 -8.29 -15.97 -19.88
CA SER A 51 -7.91 -14.97 -20.89
C SER A 51 -8.54 -13.60 -20.62
N SER A 52 -9.49 -13.48 -19.69
CA SER A 52 -10.14 -12.20 -19.37
C SER A 52 -9.28 -11.35 -18.46
N ASP A 53 -8.80 -10.23 -18.98
CA ASP A 53 -8.01 -9.25 -18.24
C ASP A 53 -8.88 -8.46 -17.25
N ALA A 54 -10.17 -8.26 -17.55
CA ALA A 54 -11.13 -7.67 -16.64
C ALA A 54 -11.25 -8.50 -15.34
N LEU A 55 -11.29 -9.84 -15.46
CA LEU A 55 -11.35 -10.74 -14.31
C LEU A 55 -10.03 -10.74 -13.54
N ILE A 56 -8.88 -10.71 -14.22
CA ILE A 56 -7.56 -10.59 -13.57
C ILE A 56 -7.49 -9.28 -12.78
N GLY A 57 -7.90 -8.16 -13.37
CA GLY A 57 -7.94 -6.87 -12.70
C GLY A 57 -8.85 -6.84 -11.46
N LEU A 58 -10.03 -7.45 -11.55
CA LEU A 58 -10.96 -7.59 -10.42
C LEU A 58 -10.31 -8.37 -9.27
N LEU A 59 -9.72 -9.53 -9.58
CA LEU A 59 -9.13 -10.42 -8.58
C LEU A 59 -7.87 -9.83 -7.94
N ALA A 60 -7.04 -9.11 -8.70
CA ALA A 60 -5.81 -8.51 -8.22
C ALA A 60 -6.02 -7.46 -7.10
N ASN A 61 -7.15 -6.71 -7.16
CA ASN A 61 -7.46 -5.67 -6.17
C ASN A 61 -8.51 -6.06 -5.12
N THR A 62 -8.93 -7.32 -5.06
CA THR A 62 -9.85 -7.82 -4.01
C THR A 62 -9.33 -7.53 -2.60
N ARG A 63 -8.01 -7.52 -2.40
CA ARG A 63 -7.39 -7.18 -1.12
C ARG A 63 -7.73 -5.76 -0.65
N SER A 64 -7.63 -4.76 -1.52
CA SER A 64 -7.95 -3.37 -1.19
C SER A 64 -9.43 -3.19 -0.88
N PHE A 65 -10.29 -3.87 -1.63
CA PHE A 65 -11.73 -3.88 -1.38
C PHE A 65 -12.08 -4.55 -0.06
N MET A 66 -11.49 -5.71 0.23
CA MET A 66 -11.68 -6.41 1.50
C MET A 66 -11.16 -5.58 2.69
N SER A 67 -10.05 -4.84 2.53
CA SER A 67 -9.57 -3.93 3.58
C SER A 67 -10.62 -2.88 3.95
N ALA A 68 -11.26 -2.26 2.97
CA ALA A 68 -12.29 -1.25 3.22
C ALA A 68 -13.48 -1.80 4.02
N ILE A 69 -13.83 -3.07 3.84
CA ILE A 69 -14.91 -3.75 4.57
C ILE A 69 -14.42 -4.23 5.94
N VAL A 70 -13.27 -4.91 5.98
CA VAL A 70 -12.78 -5.61 7.19
C VAL A 70 -12.29 -4.62 8.24
N GLN A 71 -11.61 -3.56 7.84
CA GLN A 71 -10.92 -2.61 8.74
C GLN A 71 -11.85 -2.03 9.82
N PRO A 72 -13.07 -1.52 9.54
CA PRO A 72 -13.94 -0.97 10.58
C PRO A 72 -14.36 -2.02 11.63
N PHE A 73 -14.65 -3.26 11.19
CA PHE A 73 -15.12 -4.33 12.07
C PHE A 73 -13.98 -4.91 12.89
N VAL A 74 -12.89 -5.29 12.24
CA VAL A 74 -11.72 -5.89 12.91
C VAL A 74 -11.02 -4.89 13.80
N GLY A 75 -10.92 -3.62 13.37
CA GLY A 75 -10.42 -2.53 14.20
C GLY A 75 -11.22 -2.41 15.51
N ALA A 76 -12.55 -2.32 15.42
CA ALA A 76 -13.41 -2.23 16.59
C ALA A 76 -13.36 -3.51 17.47
N TRP A 77 -13.23 -4.69 16.84
CA TRP A 77 -13.10 -5.96 17.57
C TRP A 77 -11.75 -6.04 18.28
N SER A 78 -10.66 -5.75 17.62
CA SER A 78 -9.32 -5.75 18.22
C SER A 78 -9.21 -4.75 19.37
N ASP A 79 -9.89 -3.60 19.28
CA ASP A 79 -9.90 -2.57 20.32
C ASP A 79 -10.57 -3.05 21.64
N ARG A 80 -11.50 -4.01 21.55
CA ARG A 80 -12.26 -4.55 22.68
C ARG A 80 -11.72 -5.88 23.22
N THR A 81 -10.83 -6.51 22.45
CA THR A 81 -10.28 -7.82 22.80
C THR A 81 -9.01 -7.65 23.63
N TRP A 82 -8.88 -8.42 24.73
CA TRP A 82 -7.63 -8.53 25.45
C TRP A 82 -7.35 -9.99 25.79
N THR A 83 -6.20 -10.48 25.37
CA THR A 83 -5.75 -11.86 25.62
C THR A 83 -4.43 -11.89 26.37
N LYS A 84 -3.94 -13.08 26.70
CA LYS A 84 -2.61 -13.27 27.28
C LYS A 84 -1.47 -12.82 26.36
N MET A 85 -1.72 -12.75 25.05
CA MET A 85 -0.76 -12.28 24.06
C MET A 85 -0.82 -10.76 23.82
N GLY A 86 -1.79 -10.08 24.39
CA GLY A 86 -2.10 -8.67 24.15
C GLY A 86 -3.45 -8.48 23.43
N ARG A 87 -3.68 -7.26 22.96
CA ARG A 87 -4.91 -6.83 22.28
C ARG A 87 -4.90 -7.13 20.79
N ARG A 88 -3.82 -6.79 20.12
CA ARG A 88 -3.72 -6.82 18.66
C ARG A 88 -2.95 -8.02 18.11
N LYS A 89 -1.96 -8.53 18.88
CA LYS A 89 -1.14 -9.67 18.46
C LYS A 89 -1.91 -10.94 18.07
N PRO A 90 -2.97 -11.35 18.78
CA PRO A 90 -3.70 -12.56 18.41
C PRO A 90 -4.20 -12.55 16.97
N PHE A 91 -4.66 -11.40 16.48
CA PHE A 91 -5.26 -11.30 15.15
C PHE A 91 -4.26 -11.69 14.05
N PHE A 92 -3.05 -11.11 14.04
CA PHE A 92 -2.06 -11.47 13.02
C PHE A 92 -1.30 -12.76 13.35
N ALA A 93 -1.17 -13.13 14.62
CA ALA A 93 -0.57 -14.40 15.02
C ALA A 93 -1.35 -15.62 14.53
N PHE A 94 -2.68 -15.52 14.45
CA PHE A 94 -3.53 -16.61 13.95
C PHE A 94 -3.86 -16.47 12.47
N SER A 95 -4.10 -15.26 11.96
CA SER A 95 -4.48 -15.07 10.57
C SER A 95 -3.34 -15.36 9.60
N MET A 96 -2.10 -14.94 9.89
CA MET A 96 -0.98 -15.11 8.94
C MET A 96 -0.59 -16.57 8.69
N PRO A 97 -0.55 -17.47 9.67
CA PRO A 97 -0.39 -18.90 9.41
C PRO A 97 -1.53 -19.50 8.56
N LEU A 98 -2.78 -19.07 8.78
CA LEU A 98 -3.91 -19.51 7.96
C LEU A 98 -3.77 -19.01 6.51
N VAL A 99 -3.35 -17.75 6.32
CA VAL A 99 -3.02 -17.21 4.98
C VAL A 99 -1.92 -18.05 4.33
N ALA A 100 -0.89 -18.43 5.07
CA ALA A 100 0.20 -19.28 4.56
C ALA A 100 -0.31 -20.65 4.09
N VAL A 101 -1.19 -21.30 4.86
CA VAL A 101 -1.82 -22.58 4.46
C VAL A 101 -2.64 -22.40 3.17
N LEU A 102 -3.41 -21.33 3.05
CA LEU A 102 -4.19 -21.05 1.85
C LEU A 102 -3.29 -20.75 0.63
N LEU A 103 -2.16 -20.05 0.83
CA LEU A 103 -1.16 -19.85 -0.23
C LEU A 103 -0.59 -21.18 -0.72
N LEU A 104 -0.26 -22.10 0.20
CA LEU A 104 0.22 -23.43 -0.17
C LEU A 104 -0.85 -24.24 -0.93
N TRP A 105 -2.11 -24.07 -0.58
CA TRP A 105 -3.22 -24.68 -1.34
C TRP A 105 -3.32 -24.07 -2.75
N CYS A 106 -3.23 -22.75 -2.90
CA CYS A 106 -3.18 -22.11 -4.23
C CYS A 106 -1.99 -22.61 -5.07
N ALA A 107 -0.83 -22.89 -4.45
CA ALA A 107 0.34 -23.44 -5.10
C ALA A 107 0.10 -24.83 -5.74
N ALA A 108 -0.86 -25.60 -5.21
CA ALA A 108 -1.28 -26.89 -5.75
C ALA A 108 -2.15 -26.79 -7.02
N ARG A 109 -2.39 -25.58 -7.51
CA ARG A 109 -3.19 -25.28 -8.73
C ARG A 109 -4.60 -25.89 -8.72
N PRO A 110 -5.44 -25.52 -7.74
CA PRO A 110 -6.83 -26.00 -7.70
C PRO A 110 -7.64 -25.49 -8.92
N PRO A 111 -8.80 -26.07 -9.21
CA PRO A 111 -9.71 -25.55 -10.24
C PRO A 111 -10.00 -24.05 -10.04
N PHE A 112 -10.20 -23.30 -11.12
CA PHE A 112 -10.27 -21.84 -11.09
C PHE A 112 -11.32 -21.28 -10.12
N GLY A 113 -12.54 -21.86 -10.09
CA GLY A 113 -13.59 -21.43 -9.14
C GLY A 113 -13.16 -21.61 -7.67
N VAL A 114 -12.45 -22.70 -7.35
CA VAL A 114 -11.89 -22.92 -6.02
C VAL A 114 -10.79 -21.92 -5.72
N LEU A 115 -9.90 -21.64 -6.69
CA LEU A 115 -8.86 -20.63 -6.55
C LEU A 115 -9.45 -19.26 -6.20
N ILE A 116 -10.52 -18.83 -6.87
CA ILE A 116 -11.20 -17.57 -6.58
C ILE A 116 -11.73 -17.56 -5.14
N ALA A 117 -12.44 -18.60 -4.72
CA ALA A 117 -12.98 -18.70 -3.37
C ALA A 117 -11.88 -18.66 -2.30
N VAL A 118 -10.79 -19.42 -2.52
CA VAL A 118 -9.62 -19.42 -1.62
C VAL A 118 -8.96 -18.06 -1.57
N GLN A 119 -8.82 -17.38 -2.72
CA GLN A 119 -8.24 -16.03 -2.79
C GLN A 119 -9.08 -14.99 -2.02
N LEU A 120 -10.40 -15.05 -2.09
CA LEU A 120 -11.28 -14.16 -1.31
C LEU A 120 -11.11 -14.40 0.20
N ILE A 121 -11.08 -15.65 0.65
CA ILE A 121 -10.85 -16.00 2.06
C ILE A 121 -9.45 -15.58 2.49
N LEU A 122 -8.43 -15.81 1.64
CA LEU A 122 -7.05 -15.45 1.91
C LEU A 122 -6.90 -13.93 2.08
N THR A 123 -7.48 -13.13 1.19
CA THR A 123 -7.42 -11.66 1.28
C THR A 123 -8.20 -11.12 2.48
N PHE A 124 -9.32 -11.73 2.83
CA PHE A 124 -10.05 -11.43 4.05
C PHE A 124 -9.18 -11.67 5.30
N LEU A 125 -8.62 -12.88 5.46
CA LEU A 125 -7.76 -13.24 6.58
C LEU A 125 -6.49 -12.38 6.64
N PHE A 126 -5.91 -12.05 5.49
CA PHE A 126 -4.74 -11.16 5.43
C PHE A 126 -5.07 -9.79 6.03
N ASN A 127 -6.20 -9.19 5.67
CA ASN A 127 -6.61 -7.90 6.23
C ASN A 127 -6.98 -8.01 7.72
N VAL A 128 -7.58 -9.13 8.17
CA VAL A 128 -7.81 -9.40 9.61
C VAL A 128 -6.50 -9.32 10.41
N GLY A 129 -5.37 -9.70 9.82
CA GLY A 129 -4.07 -9.60 10.47
C GLY A 129 -3.39 -8.24 10.31
N VAL A 130 -3.41 -7.66 9.10
CA VAL A 130 -2.68 -6.42 8.77
C VAL A 130 -3.24 -5.22 9.51
N ASP A 131 -4.56 -5.07 9.61
CA ASP A 131 -5.17 -3.89 10.21
C ASP A 131 -4.82 -3.75 11.72
N PRO A 132 -4.97 -4.81 12.56
CA PRO A 132 -4.48 -4.76 13.93
C PRO A 132 -2.96 -4.60 14.04
N TYR A 133 -2.17 -5.20 13.13
CA TYR A 133 -0.72 -5.03 13.11
C TYR A 133 -0.33 -3.56 12.90
N THR A 134 -0.91 -2.87 11.93
CA THR A 134 -0.62 -1.45 11.69
C THR A 134 -1.02 -0.58 12.89
N ALA A 135 -2.14 -0.90 13.51
CA ALA A 135 -2.62 -0.18 14.68
C ALA A 135 -1.79 -0.48 15.96
N LEU A 136 -1.04 -1.60 16.02
CA LEU A 136 -0.17 -1.97 17.14
C LEU A 136 0.88 -0.90 17.45
N ILE A 137 1.33 -0.14 16.46
CA ILE A 137 2.31 0.93 16.64
C ILE A 137 1.88 1.95 17.70
N SER A 138 0.58 2.24 17.79
CA SER A 138 0.04 3.18 18.78
C SER A 138 0.12 2.65 20.21
N ASP A 139 0.19 1.33 20.38
CA ASP A 139 0.17 0.67 21.68
C ASP A 139 1.59 0.43 22.23
N ILE A 140 2.59 0.37 21.33
CA ILE A 140 3.97 0.02 21.68
C ILE A 140 4.94 1.20 21.61
N ALA A 141 4.60 2.28 20.89
CA ALA A 141 5.48 3.43 20.69
C ALA A 141 4.84 4.74 21.14
N PRO A 142 5.59 5.62 21.85
CA PRO A 142 5.13 6.96 22.20
C PRO A 142 4.94 7.81 20.94
N GLU A 143 4.09 8.85 21.00
CA GLU A 143 3.71 9.67 19.85
C GLU A 143 4.90 10.23 19.07
N ASN A 144 5.92 10.69 19.79
CA ASN A 144 7.15 11.26 19.20
C ASN A 144 8.07 10.23 18.51
N GLN A 145 7.78 8.93 18.62
CA GLN A 145 8.59 7.85 18.03
C GLN A 145 7.82 7.06 16.95
N ARG A 146 6.49 7.19 16.87
CA ARG A 146 5.64 6.42 15.94
C ARG A 146 6.09 6.58 14.48
N SER A 147 6.47 7.79 14.09
CA SER A 147 6.96 8.05 12.73
C SER A 147 8.23 7.26 12.42
N THR A 148 9.21 7.25 13.33
CA THR A 148 10.46 6.49 13.17
C THR A 148 10.20 4.99 13.10
N VAL A 149 9.36 4.45 14.00
CA VAL A 149 8.99 3.03 14.00
C VAL A 149 8.29 2.64 12.70
N ASN A 150 7.35 3.48 12.22
CA ASN A 150 6.67 3.26 10.95
C ASN A 150 7.63 3.32 9.75
N SER A 151 8.61 4.22 9.78
CA SER A 151 9.63 4.32 8.71
C SER A 151 10.47 3.05 8.64
N VAL A 152 10.90 2.50 9.79
CA VAL A 152 11.62 1.21 9.84
C VAL A 152 10.75 0.08 9.29
N ALA A 153 9.47 0.01 9.69
CA ALA A 153 8.54 -0.99 9.18
C ALA A 153 8.32 -0.88 7.66
N THR A 154 8.15 0.35 7.15
CA THR A 154 8.00 0.61 5.71
C THR A 154 9.26 0.23 4.92
N MET A 155 10.44 0.57 5.43
CA MET A 155 11.71 0.16 4.84
C MET A 155 11.80 -1.36 4.72
N LEU A 156 11.49 -2.08 5.79
CA LEU A 156 11.50 -3.55 5.83
C LEU A 156 10.44 -4.15 4.90
N GLN A 157 9.26 -3.51 4.77
CA GLN A 157 8.24 -3.90 3.81
C GLN A 157 8.74 -3.79 2.36
N VAL A 158 9.40 -2.67 2.01
CA VAL A 158 9.98 -2.48 0.67
C VAL A 158 11.10 -3.50 0.40
N LEU A 159 11.93 -3.78 1.40
CA LEU A 159 12.93 -4.86 1.28
C LEU A 159 12.28 -6.21 1.01
N GLY A 160 11.19 -6.56 1.69
CA GLY A 160 10.42 -7.76 1.39
C GLY A 160 9.90 -7.81 -0.05
N GLN A 161 9.38 -6.68 -0.55
CA GLN A 161 8.93 -6.56 -1.93
C GLN A 161 10.09 -6.77 -2.93
N LEU A 162 11.23 -6.15 -2.70
CA LEU A 162 12.43 -6.29 -3.54
C LEU A 162 12.94 -7.73 -3.55
N VAL A 163 13.02 -8.35 -2.37
CA VAL A 163 13.44 -9.76 -2.24
C VAL A 163 12.55 -10.67 -3.06
N LEU A 164 11.22 -10.50 -3.00
CA LEU A 164 10.32 -11.34 -3.79
C LEU A 164 10.46 -11.07 -5.28
N ALA A 165 10.47 -9.81 -5.73
CA ALA A 165 10.57 -9.47 -7.13
C ALA A 165 11.84 -10.06 -7.76
N LEU A 166 12.98 -9.95 -7.07
CA LEU A 166 14.25 -10.52 -7.52
C LEU A 166 14.28 -12.05 -7.41
N ALA A 167 13.87 -12.62 -6.28
CA ALA A 167 13.88 -14.09 -6.10
C ALA A 167 12.94 -14.78 -7.09
N SER A 168 11.73 -14.23 -7.28
CA SER A 168 10.77 -14.74 -8.25
C SER A 168 11.31 -14.61 -9.67
N GLY A 169 11.77 -13.41 -10.03
CA GLY A 169 12.21 -13.11 -11.39
C GLY A 169 13.49 -13.84 -11.82
N LEU A 170 14.45 -13.98 -10.92
CA LEU A 170 15.75 -14.57 -11.27
C LEU A 170 15.83 -16.08 -11.06
N PHE A 171 15.08 -16.64 -10.10
CA PHE A 171 15.31 -18.02 -9.66
C PHE A 171 14.06 -18.91 -9.57
N LEU A 172 12.93 -18.39 -9.05
CA LEU A 172 11.82 -19.25 -8.65
C LEU A 172 10.81 -19.47 -9.77
N TRP A 173 10.37 -18.41 -10.45
CA TRP A 173 9.30 -18.47 -11.42
C TRP A 173 9.63 -19.38 -12.63
N SER A 174 10.84 -19.29 -13.15
CA SER A 174 11.30 -20.09 -14.28
C SER A 174 11.42 -21.57 -13.95
N ARG A 175 11.71 -21.92 -12.68
CA ARG A 175 11.80 -23.31 -12.24
C ARG A 175 10.41 -23.89 -11.97
N ASN A 176 9.63 -23.24 -11.12
CA ASN A 176 8.24 -23.59 -10.82
C ASN A 176 7.56 -22.41 -10.15
N PRO A 177 6.50 -21.82 -10.74
CA PRO A 177 5.74 -20.74 -10.14
C PRO A 177 5.24 -21.04 -8.71
N SER A 178 4.98 -22.30 -8.35
CA SER A 178 4.58 -22.70 -7.01
C SER A 178 5.60 -22.35 -5.93
N TYR A 179 6.89 -22.26 -6.25
CA TYR A 179 7.94 -21.90 -5.29
C TYR A 179 7.79 -20.47 -4.77
N VAL A 180 7.19 -19.58 -5.57
CA VAL A 180 6.90 -18.19 -5.14
C VAL A 180 5.89 -18.20 -4.01
N PHE A 181 4.83 -19.03 -4.10
CA PHE A 181 3.84 -19.17 -3.03
C PHE A 181 4.47 -19.73 -1.74
N TRP A 182 5.38 -20.67 -1.86
CA TRP A 182 6.08 -21.25 -0.70
C TRP A 182 6.98 -20.23 -0.01
N LEU A 183 7.70 -19.39 -0.78
CA LEU A 183 8.53 -18.32 -0.22
C LEU A 183 7.68 -17.32 0.55
N VAL A 184 6.54 -16.90 -0.04
CA VAL A 184 5.63 -15.94 0.62
C VAL A 184 5.01 -16.54 1.87
N ALA A 185 4.54 -17.79 1.81
CA ALA A 185 3.96 -18.48 2.95
C ALA A 185 4.96 -18.63 4.11
N ALA A 186 6.18 -19.09 3.80
CA ALA A 186 7.25 -19.20 4.79
C ALA A 186 7.62 -17.83 5.39
N GLY A 187 7.77 -16.80 4.53
CA GLY A 187 8.08 -15.44 4.98
C GLY A 187 7.01 -14.85 5.88
N LEU A 188 5.73 -15.00 5.55
CA LEU A 188 4.64 -14.55 6.41
C LEU A 188 4.71 -15.19 7.79
N VAL A 189 4.90 -16.51 7.88
CA VAL A 189 4.96 -17.22 9.16
C VAL A 189 6.19 -16.81 9.96
N VAL A 190 7.38 -16.87 9.34
CA VAL A 190 8.64 -16.57 10.03
C VAL A 190 8.68 -15.15 10.58
N PHE A 191 8.42 -14.16 9.72
CA PHE A 191 8.53 -12.76 10.12
C PHE A 191 7.40 -12.32 11.06
N THR A 192 6.20 -12.87 10.91
CA THR A 192 5.12 -12.65 11.90
C THR A 192 5.48 -13.23 13.25
N THR A 193 6.07 -14.43 13.30
CA THR A 193 6.51 -15.08 14.52
C THR A 193 7.56 -14.23 15.25
N ILE A 194 8.54 -13.67 14.51
CA ILE A 194 9.53 -12.75 15.10
C ILE A 194 8.84 -11.55 15.78
N THR A 195 7.86 -10.95 15.11
CA THR A 195 7.11 -9.81 15.69
C THR A 195 6.29 -10.21 16.91
N VAL A 196 5.59 -11.35 16.86
CA VAL A 196 4.75 -11.83 17.98
C VAL A 196 5.56 -12.03 19.25
N PHE A 197 6.75 -12.60 19.15
CA PHE A 197 7.62 -12.85 20.30
C PHE A 197 8.50 -11.65 20.66
N GLY A 198 8.89 -10.83 19.67
CA GLY A 198 9.80 -9.69 19.88
C GLY A 198 9.14 -8.42 20.42
N VAL A 199 7.81 -8.31 20.33
CA VAL A 199 7.07 -7.11 20.76
C VAL A 199 6.15 -7.46 21.92
N HIS A 200 6.07 -6.57 22.94
CA HIS A 200 5.19 -6.74 24.09
C HIS A 200 4.19 -5.59 24.20
N GLU A 201 2.90 -5.92 24.27
CA GLU A 201 1.82 -4.96 24.54
C GLU A 201 1.63 -4.80 26.04
N LYS A 202 1.64 -3.55 26.54
CA LYS A 202 1.32 -3.24 27.95
C LYS A 202 -0.12 -2.71 28.05
N ARG A 203 -0.92 -3.25 28.96
CA ARG A 203 -2.34 -2.87 29.16
C ARG A 203 -2.52 -1.41 29.57
N GLU A 204 -1.54 -0.85 30.24
CA GLU A 204 -1.54 0.53 30.75
C GLU A 204 -1.49 1.60 29.64
N ASN A 205 -1.10 1.21 28.43
CA ASN A 205 -0.89 2.14 27.30
C ASN A 205 -2.16 2.37 26.44
N ILE A 206 -3.31 1.82 26.82
CA ILE A 206 -4.51 1.87 26.01
C ILE A 206 -5.17 3.26 26.10
N GLN A 207 -5.13 4.02 25.03
CA GLN A 207 -5.91 5.23 24.85
C GLN A 207 -7.16 4.92 24.00
N ILE A 208 -8.35 4.97 24.61
CA ILE A 208 -9.62 4.87 23.88
C ILE A 208 -9.93 6.28 23.37
N ARG A 209 -9.76 6.50 22.07
CA ARG A 209 -10.24 7.75 21.43
C ARG A 209 -11.70 7.59 21.01
N GLU A 210 -12.51 8.57 21.33
CA GLU A 210 -13.87 8.65 20.76
C GLU A 210 -13.78 8.77 19.24
N LYS A 211 -14.47 7.89 18.53
CA LYS A 211 -14.54 7.93 17.06
C LYS A 211 -15.70 8.85 16.66
N LEU A 212 -15.42 9.84 15.84
CA LEU A 212 -16.46 10.65 15.21
C LEU A 212 -17.38 9.75 14.36
N SER A 213 -18.66 10.09 14.30
CA SER A 213 -19.61 9.41 13.42
C SER A 213 -19.30 9.70 11.95
N LEU A 214 -19.68 8.81 11.03
CA LEU A 214 -19.49 9.00 9.58
C LEU A 214 -20.10 10.35 9.12
N LYS A 215 -21.25 10.74 9.68
CA LYS A 215 -21.90 12.02 9.37
C LYS A 215 -21.05 13.21 9.76
N GLN A 216 -20.39 13.17 10.93
CA GLN A 216 -19.49 14.24 11.39
C GLN A 216 -18.24 14.32 10.50
N HIS A 217 -17.67 13.18 10.09
CA HIS A 217 -16.56 13.13 9.13
C HIS A 217 -16.93 13.80 7.79
N LEU A 218 -18.08 13.43 7.22
CA LEU A 218 -18.55 14.03 5.96
C LEU A 218 -18.81 15.53 6.08
N GLN A 219 -19.34 16.00 7.21
CA GLN A 219 -19.54 17.42 7.47
C GLN A 219 -18.22 18.20 7.57
N LEU A 220 -17.18 17.60 8.18
CA LEU A 220 -15.84 18.20 8.25
C LEU A 220 -15.24 18.38 6.86
N VAL A 221 -15.35 17.34 6.01
CA VAL A 221 -14.87 17.42 4.63
C VAL A 221 -15.65 18.43 3.80
N ALA A 222 -16.99 18.48 3.94
CA ALA A 222 -17.83 19.42 3.21
C ALA A 222 -17.49 20.90 3.49
N LYS A 223 -16.91 21.19 4.65
CA LYS A 223 -16.46 22.54 5.03
C LYS A 223 -15.06 22.90 4.51
N ASN A 224 -14.23 21.93 4.07
CA ASN A 224 -12.87 22.19 3.64
C ASN A 224 -12.71 21.94 2.13
N LYS A 225 -12.86 22.99 1.31
CA LYS A 225 -12.77 22.92 -0.14
C LYS A 225 -11.41 22.44 -0.66
N GLU A 226 -10.31 22.80 0.01
CA GLU A 226 -8.97 22.41 -0.41
C GLU A 226 -8.73 20.92 -0.18
N ALA A 227 -9.22 20.37 0.93
CA ALA A 227 -9.20 18.94 1.18
C ALA A 227 -10.05 18.16 0.14
N GLN A 228 -11.20 18.69 -0.26
CA GLN A 228 -12.03 18.06 -1.32
C GLN A 228 -11.29 17.99 -2.65
N LYS A 229 -10.67 19.10 -3.10
CA LYS A 229 -9.83 19.11 -4.31
C LYS A 229 -8.70 18.08 -4.20
N PHE A 230 -8.04 18.02 -3.05
CA PHE A 230 -6.96 17.07 -2.83
C PHE A 230 -7.45 15.61 -2.84
N PHE A 231 -8.66 15.32 -2.36
CA PHE A 231 -9.25 13.98 -2.48
C PHE A 231 -9.50 13.57 -3.94
N ILE A 232 -9.86 14.52 -4.81
CA ILE A 232 -9.96 14.26 -6.26
C ILE A 232 -8.58 13.93 -6.82
N VAL A 233 -7.54 14.68 -6.43
CA VAL A 233 -6.15 14.36 -6.82
C VAL A 233 -5.78 12.96 -6.38
N GLN A 234 -6.03 12.60 -5.13
CA GLN A 234 -5.71 11.29 -4.59
C GLN A 234 -6.52 10.16 -5.23
N PHE A 235 -7.79 10.40 -5.55
CA PHE A 235 -8.60 9.43 -6.27
C PHE A 235 -8.02 9.16 -7.66
N LEU A 236 -7.74 10.18 -8.46
CA LEU A 236 -7.15 10.04 -9.79
C LEU A 236 -5.78 9.35 -9.75
N LEU A 237 -4.96 9.72 -8.77
CA LEU A 237 -3.64 9.14 -8.53
C LEU A 237 -3.75 7.64 -8.24
N TRP A 238 -4.53 7.26 -7.23
CA TRP A 238 -4.70 5.86 -6.85
C TRP A 238 -5.44 5.05 -7.91
N PHE A 239 -6.36 5.68 -8.64
CA PHE A 239 -7.00 5.08 -9.80
C PHE A 239 -5.95 4.71 -10.85
N GLY A 240 -5.07 5.62 -11.23
CA GLY A 240 -4.01 5.37 -12.20
C GLY A 240 -2.99 4.32 -11.71
N VAL A 241 -2.50 4.43 -10.48
CA VAL A 241 -1.55 3.45 -9.91
C VAL A 241 -2.14 2.04 -9.91
N ASN A 242 -3.36 1.89 -9.42
CA ASN A 242 -4.00 0.57 -9.31
C ASN A 242 -4.50 0.03 -10.65
N ALA A 243 -4.69 0.90 -11.67
CA ALA A 243 -4.92 0.46 -13.04
C ALA A 243 -3.69 -0.27 -13.60
N ALA A 244 -2.49 0.30 -13.45
CA ALA A 244 -1.26 -0.23 -14.05
C ALA A 244 -0.63 -1.38 -13.26
N THR A 245 -0.67 -1.32 -11.91
CA THR A 245 0.11 -2.22 -11.05
C THR A 245 -0.11 -3.71 -11.33
N PRO A 246 -1.35 -4.24 -11.43
CA PRO A 246 -1.58 -5.65 -11.71
C PRO A 246 -1.15 -6.07 -13.11
N PHE A 247 -1.12 -5.14 -14.04
CA PHE A 247 -0.81 -5.41 -15.45
C PHE A 247 0.65 -5.13 -15.81
N LEU A 248 1.47 -4.63 -14.88
CA LEU A 248 2.87 -4.30 -15.16
C LEU A 248 3.66 -5.51 -15.68
N THR A 249 3.59 -6.62 -14.98
CA THR A 249 4.34 -7.83 -15.38
C THR A 249 3.75 -8.50 -16.62
N LEU A 250 2.43 -8.42 -16.82
CA LEU A 250 1.75 -8.86 -18.03
C LEU A 250 2.16 -8.00 -19.23
N PHE A 251 2.08 -6.67 -19.11
CA PHE A 251 2.54 -5.74 -20.14
C PHE A 251 3.98 -6.01 -20.58
N VAL A 252 4.87 -6.08 -19.59
CA VAL A 252 6.31 -6.25 -19.86
C VAL A 252 6.61 -7.61 -20.51
N SER A 253 5.90 -8.68 -20.11
CA SER A 253 6.14 -10.01 -20.66
C SER A 253 5.47 -10.30 -21.99
N THR A 254 4.44 -9.50 -22.38
CA THR A 254 3.71 -9.73 -23.63
C THR A 254 3.99 -8.68 -24.70
N GLU A 255 4.28 -7.44 -24.31
CA GLU A 255 4.41 -6.31 -25.23
C GLU A 255 5.88 -5.93 -25.50
N ILE A 256 6.82 -6.43 -24.70
CA ILE A 256 8.25 -6.10 -24.82
C ILE A 256 9.00 -7.31 -25.37
N GLU A 257 9.68 -7.11 -26.49
CA GLU A 257 10.44 -8.18 -27.17
C GLU A 257 11.50 -8.80 -26.27
N GLY A 258 11.56 -10.14 -26.27
CA GLY A 258 12.57 -10.92 -25.56
C GLY A 258 12.41 -10.98 -24.05
N VAL A 259 11.28 -10.54 -23.49
CA VAL A 259 11.05 -10.55 -22.03
C VAL A 259 10.17 -11.72 -21.63
N SER A 260 10.72 -12.60 -20.79
CA SER A 260 9.96 -13.69 -20.17
C SER A 260 9.13 -13.18 -18.97
N PRO A 261 8.08 -13.91 -18.55
CA PRO A 261 7.31 -13.58 -17.33
C PRO A 261 8.21 -13.54 -16.06
N ALA A 262 9.27 -14.32 -16.01
CA ALA A 262 10.26 -14.28 -14.95
C ALA A 262 11.01 -12.94 -14.96
N LEU A 263 11.58 -12.54 -16.11
CA LEU A 263 12.31 -11.29 -16.23
C LEU A 263 11.41 -10.07 -15.96
N ALA A 264 10.13 -10.12 -16.36
CA ALA A 264 9.17 -9.06 -16.09
C ALA A 264 9.01 -8.81 -14.57
N GLN A 265 9.03 -9.85 -13.75
CA GLN A 265 8.99 -9.71 -12.29
C GLN A 265 10.29 -9.11 -11.73
N ALA A 266 11.46 -9.48 -12.26
CA ALA A 266 12.72 -8.87 -11.88
C ALA A 266 12.75 -7.38 -12.24
N LEU A 267 12.19 -6.98 -13.38
CA LEU A 267 12.09 -5.56 -13.80
C LEU A 267 11.19 -4.73 -12.87
N ALA A 268 10.19 -5.35 -12.22
CA ALA A 268 9.41 -4.68 -11.19
C ALA A 268 10.28 -4.22 -9.99
N ALA A 269 11.42 -4.90 -9.73
CA ALA A 269 12.38 -4.46 -8.72
C ALA A 269 13.04 -3.11 -9.09
N ILE A 270 13.16 -2.75 -10.37
CA ILE A 270 13.67 -1.44 -10.80
C ILE A 270 12.71 -0.34 -10.38
N LEU A 271 11.40 -0.54 -10.55
CA LEU A 271 10.36 0.40 -10.10
C LEU A 271 10.43 0.61 -8.58
N LEU A 272 10.45 -0.50 -7.82
CA LEU A 272 10.53 -0.47 -6.36
C LEU A 272 11.84 0.14 -5.87
N GLY A 273 12.96 -0.24 -6.49
CA GLY A 273 14.30 0.28 -6.18
C GLY A 273 14.41 1.78 -6.46
N SER A 274 13.92 2.24 -7.61
CA SER A 274 13.87 3.66 -7.93
C SER A 274 13.05 4.43 -6.91
N THR A 275 11.85 3.94 -6.55
CA THR A 275 11.02 4.56 -5.52
C THR A 275 11.76 4.64 -4.18
N ALA A 276 12.45 3.60 -3.75
CA ALA A 276 13.17 3.57 -2.48
C ALA A 276 14.40 4.51 -2.48
N ILE A 277 15.21 4.49 -3.54
CA ILE A 277 16.44 5.30 -3.65
C ILE A 277 16.10 6.80 -3.65
N PHE A 278 15.06 7.21 -4.37
CA PHE A 278 14.70 8.61 -4.49
C PHE A 278 13.81 9.13 -3.35
N ALA A 279 13.35 8.28 -2.40
CA ALA A 279 12.48 8.68 -1.31
C ALA A 279 13.09 9.80 -0.44
N VAL A 280 14.34 9.66 -0.03
CA VAL A 280 15.03 10.65 0.80
C VAL A 280 15.35 11.93 0.02
N PRO A 281 15.96 11.89 -1.18
CA PRO A 281 16.19 13.10 -1.99
C PRO A 281 14.91 13.89 -2.27
N VAL A 282 13.83 13.23 -2.67
CA VAL A 282 12.54 13.89 -2.97
C VAL A 282 11.97 14.58 -1.73
N GLY A 283 12.01 13.92 -0.55
CA GLY A 283 11.57 14.50 0.71
C GLY A 283 12.36 15.77 1.07
N ILE A 284 13.70 15.71 1.01
CA ILE A 284 14.57 16.85 1.32
C ILE A 284 14.32 18.03 0.37
N ILE A 285 14.18 17.77 -0.93
CA ILE A 285 13.93 18.81 -1.92
C ILE A 285 12.55 19.44 -1.67
N ALA A 286 11.53 18.63 -1.37
CA ALA A 286 10.19 19.12 -1.11
C ALA A 286 10.10 20.00 0.14
N ASP A 287 10.82 19.65 1.21
CA ASP A 287 10.85 20.45 2.43
C ASP A 287 11.57 21.81 2.24
N LYS A 288 12.56 21.87 1.31
CA LYS A 288 13.29 23.11 0.98
C LYS A 288 12.60 24.00 -0.05
N THR A 289 11.61 23.47 -0.78
CA THR A 289 10.94 24.18 -1.87
C THR A 289 9.44 24.27 -1.61
N SER A 290 8.68 23.37 -2.20
CA SER A 290 7.24 23.26 -2.05
C SER A 290 6.78 21.83 -2.25
N ARG A 291 6.10 21.26 -1.28
CA ARG A 291 5.53 19.90 -1.38
C ARG A 291 4.55 19.77 -2.55
N LYS A 292 3.73 20.80 -2.78
CA LYS A 292 2.82 20.86 -3.94
C LYS A 292 3.59 20.82 -5.26
N LEU A 293 4.66 21.62 -5.39
CA LEU A 293 5.46 21.67 -6.62
C LEU A 293 6.12 20.32 -6.92
N ILE A 294 6.78 19.73 -5.92
CA ILE A 294 7.48 18.45 -6.09
C ILE A 294 6.49 17.30 -6.36
N LEU A 295 5.34 17.29 -5.70
CA LEU A 295 4.27 16.33 -6.01
C LEU A 295 3.75 16.54 -7.45
N SER A 296 3.58 17.78 -7.89
CA SER A 296 3.14 18.08 -9.26
C SER A 296 4.14 17.59 -10.31
N ILE A 297 5.45 17.84 -10.08
CA ILE A 297 6.51 17.30 -10.94
C ILE A 297 6.49 15.78 -10.93
N GLY A 298 6.34 15.15 -9.77
CA GLY A 298 6.26 13.71 -9.65
C GLY A 298 5.09 13.11 -10.42
N LEU A 299 3.90 13.70 -10.32
CA LEU A 299 2.73 13.26 -11.09
C LEU A 299 2.95 13.44 -12.61
N GLY A 300 3.62 14.53 -13.02
CA GLY A 300 4.01 14.77 -14.40
C GLY A 300 4.99 13.71 -14.92
N LEU A 301 6.04 13.41 -14.16
CA LEU A 301 7.03 12.38 -14.50
C LEU A 301 6.37 10.99 -14.60
N PHE A 302 5.53 10.64 -13.62
CA PHE A 302 4.79 9.38 -13.66
C PHE A 302 3.88 9.33 -14.89
N GLY A 303 3.06 10.37 -15.10
CA GLY A 303 2.09 10.42 -16.17
C GLY A 303 2.74 10.35 -17.55
N LEU A 304 3.75 11.18 -17.82
CA LEU A 304 4.47 11.17 -19.09
C LEU A 304 5.26 9.87 -19.27
N GLY A 305 5.88 9.34 -18.22
CA GLY A 305 6.55 8.04 -18.25
C GLY A 305 5.60 6.90 -18.59
N ALA A 306 4.40 6.87 -17.98
CA ALA A 306 3.40 5.85 -18.26
C ALA A 306 2.83 5.99 -19.69
N LEU A 307 2.54 7.21 -20.16
CA LEU A 307 2.14 7.45 -21.56
C LEU A 307 3.23 6.99 -22.53
N ALA A 308 4.49 7.37 -22.28
CA ALA A 308 5.59 6.98 -23.13
C ALA A 308 5.79 5.46 -23.14
N ALA A 309 5.62 4.79 -21.98
CA ALA A 309 5.70 3.34 -21.89
C ALA A 309 4.58 2.68 -22.71
N GLY A 310 3.35 3.15 -22.62
CA GLY A 310 2.23 2.63 -23.40
C GLY A 310 2.36 2.86 -24.90
N LEU A 311 2.92 3.99 -25.33
CA LEU A 311 2.96 4.37 -26.75
C LEU A 311 4.26 3.92 -27.45
N PHE A 312 5.40 3.93 -26.77
CA PHE A 312 6.72 3.82 -27.40
C PHE A 312 7.62 2.70 -26.87
N ALA A 313 7.28 2.05 -25.75
CA ALA A 313 8.12 0.98 -25.24
C ALA A 313 7.84 -0.35 -25.98
N TYR A 314 8.76 -0.74 -26.84
CA TYR A 314 8.75 -2.03 -27.54
C TYR A 314 9.97 -2.89 -27.17
N SER A 315 10.98 -2.29 -26.55
CA SER A 315 12.23 -2.96 -26.20
C SER A 315 12.72 -2.55 -24.82
N LEU A 316 13.57 -3.38 -24.21
CA LEU A 316 14.16 -3.13 -22.88
C LEU A 316 14.93 -1.81 -22.77
N PRO A 317 15.79 -1.41 -23.75
CA PRO A 317 16.52 -0.15 -23.69
C PRO A 317 15.61 1.09 -23.57
N VAL A 318 14.39 1.04 -24.13
CA VAL A 318 13.40 2.11 -24.00
C VAL A 318 12.62 1.99 -22.70
N LEU A 319 12.25 0.77 -22.31
CA LEU A 319 11.41 0.53 -21.14
C LEU A 319 12.12 0.85 -19.82
N ILE A 320 13.40 0.45 -19.66
CA ILE A 320 14.13 0.59 -18.38
C ILE A 320 14.21 2.05 -17.92
N PRO A 321 14.63 3.03 -18.76
CA PRO A 321 14.60 4.44 -18.36
C PRO A 321 13.19 4.92 -17.96
N LEU A 322 12.15 4.47 -18.67
CA LEU A 322 10.78 4.86 -18.36
C LEU A 322 10.30 4.29 -17.03
N ILE A 323 10.65 3.04 -16.68
CA ILE A 323 10.37 2.48 -15.35
C ILE A 323 11.04 3.29 -14.25
N ILE A 324 12.28 3.74 -14.46
CA ILE A 324 13.00 4.58 -13.49
C ILE A 324 12.30 5.93 -13.31
N ILE A 325 11.90 6.59 -14.41
CA ILE A 325 11.16 7.85 -14.39
C ILE A 325 9.82 7.69 -13.66
N ILE A 326 9.08 6.63 -13.96
CA ILE A 326 7.82 6.28 -13.27
C ILE A 326 8.09 6.06 -11.78
N GLY A 327 9.18 5.36 -11.40
CA GLY A 327 9.56 5.12 -10.02
C GLY A 327 9.88 6.40 -9.26
N ILE A 328 10.60 7.36 -9.88
CA ILE A 328 10.86 8.69 -9.31
C ILE A 328 9.52 9.44 -9.09
N GLY A 329 8.63 9.42 -10.09
CA GLY A 329 7.30 10.02 -9.97
C GLY A 329 6.47 9.39 -8.86
N ASN A 330 6.49 8.05 -8.75
CA ASN A 330 5.82 7.30 -7.69
C ASN A 330 6.34 7.66 -6.28
N THR A 331 7.64 7.99 -6.17
CA THR A 331 8.23 8.44 -4.91
C THR A 331 7.59 9.72 -4.39
N ALA A 332 7.39 10.70 -5.27
CA ALA A 332 6.83 11.99 -4.88
C ALA A 332 5.44 11.82 -4.23
N HIS A 333 4.58 11.01 -4.83
CA HIS A 333 3.27 10.74 -4.25
C HIS A 333 3.37 9.95 -2.93
N THR A 334 4.22 8.94 -2.87
CA THR A 334 4.35 8.09 -1.68
C THR A 334 4.85 8.87 -0.46
N VAL A 335 5.78 9.81 -0.70
CA VAL A 335 6.42 10.60 0.37
C VAL A 335 5.60 11.84 0.74
N LEU A 336 4.96 12.49 -0.24
CA LEU A 336 4.42 13.85 -0.05
C LEU A 336 2.91 13.92 0.13
N SER A 337 2.14 12.85 -0.17
CA SER A 337 0.68 12.89 -0.05
C SER A 337 0.20 13.19 1.36
N TYR A 338 0.74 12.52 2.37
CA TYR A 338 0.37 12.74 3.77
C TYR A 338 0.83 14.13 4.29
N PRO A 339 2.10 14.54 4.10
CA PRO A 339 2.55 15.87 4.49
C PRO A 339 1.76 17.00 3.84
N LEU A 340 1.44 16.89 2.55
CA LEU A 340 0.65 17.90 1.87
C LEU A 340 -0.78 17.97 2.41
N LEU A 341 -1.43 16.83 2.67
CA LEU A 341 -2.75 16.83 3.29
C LEU A 341 -2.72 17.52 4.67
N SER A 342 -1.68 17.30 5.46
CA SER A 342 -1.53 17.96 6.77
C SER A 342 -1.42 19.48 6.70
N GLU A 343 -0.99 20.05 5.57
CA GLU A 343 -0.99 21.51 5.34
C GLU A 343 -2.37 22.07 4.97
N LEU A 344 -3.27 21.22 4.45
CA LEU A 344 -4.59 21.63 3.97
C LEU A 344 -5.66 21.61 5.06
N VAL A 345 -5.44 20.84 6.12
CA VAL A 345 -6.42 20.57 7.17
C VAL A 345 -5.90 21.00 8.55
N PRO A 346 -6.79 21.24 9.55
CA PRO A 346 -6.35 21.50 10.92
C PRO A 346 -5.61 20.28 11.49
N ASN A 347 -4.54 20.52 12.26
CA ASN A 347 -3.70 19.49 12.85
C ASN A 347 -4.47 18.44 13.67
N GLU A 348 -5.54 18.87 14.32
CA GLU A 348 -6.41 18.03 15.15
C GLU A 348 -7.16 16.96 14.34
N ASN A 349 -7.43 17.24 13.05
CA ASN A 349 -8.27 16.42 12.17
C ASN A 349 -7.48 15.67 11.08
N VAL A 350 -6.15 15.80 11.00
CA VAL A 350 -5.33 15.19 9.94
C VAL A 350 -5.56 13.68 9.84
N GLY A 351 -5.65 12.97 10.97
CA GLY A 351 -5.90 11.53 10.99
C GLY A 351 -7.24 11.12 10.39
N GLU A 352 -8.29 11.92 10.65
CA GLU A 352 -9.64 11.68 10.14
C GLU A 352 -9.72 11.91 8.62
N PHE A 353 -9.12 13.01 8.14
CA PHE A 353 -9.03 13.28 6.71
C PHE A 353 -8.18 12.23 5.99
N TRP A 354 -7.12 11.73 6.61
CA TRP A 354 -6.32 10.64 6.05
C TRP A 354 -7.09 9.32 5.96
N GLY A 355 -7.90 9.02 6.98
CA GLY A 355 -8.81 7.87 6.96
C GLY A 355 -9.80 7.91 5.79
N LEU A 356 -10.42 9.08 5.55
CA LEU A 356 -11.30 9.30 4.40
C LEU A 356 -10.55 9.21 3.07
N ASN A 357 -9.34 9.77 2.99
CA ASN A 357 -8.48 9.63 1.82
C ASN A 357 -8.23 8.17 1.47
N THR A 358 -7.91 7.34 2.47
CA THR A 358 -7.69 5.90 2.30
C THR A 358 -8.95 5.19 1.82
N PHE A 359 -10.12 5.57 2.32
CA PHE A 359 -11.40 5.02 1.88
C PHE A 359 -11.67 5.31 0.39
N PHE A 360 -11.52 6.55 -0.06
CA PHE A 360 -11.68 6.92 -1.48
C PHE A 360 -10.64 6.23 -2.37
N ALA A 361 -9.40 6.13 -1.92
CA ALA A 361 -8.35 5.41 -2.63
C ALA A 361 -8.69 3.92 -2.82
N SER A 362 -9.25 3.26 -1.80
CA SER A 362 -9.61 1.84 -1.85
C SER A 362 -10.76 1.55 -2.81
N ILE A 363 -11.77 2.40 -2.86
CA ILE A 363 -12.87 2.29 -3.84
C ILE A 363 -12.32 2.49 -5.26
N GLY A 364 -11.50 3.53 -5.45
CA GLY A 364 -10.85 3.80 -6.73
C GLY A 364 -10.03 2.60 -7.24
N ALA A 365 -9.33 1.92 -6.36
CA ALA A 365 -8.46 0.79 -6.69
C ALA A 365 -9.20 -0.38 -7.36
N LEU A 366 -10.35 -0.79 -6.80
CA LEU A 366 -11.12 -1.92 -7.34
C LEU A 366 -11.69 -1.59 -8.73
N VAL A 367 -12.29 -0.40 -8.87
CA VAL A 367 -12.90 0.03 -10.13
C VAL A 367 -11.83 0.20 -11.21
N SER A 368 -10.69 0.78 -10.85
CA SER A 368 -9.64 1.09 -11.82
C SER A 368 -9.02 -0.16 -12.45
N SER A 369 -8.70 -1.17 -11.68
CA SER A 369 -8.06 -2.38 -12.21
C SER A 369 -9.02 -3.24 -13.05
N THR A 370 -10.29 -3.30 -12.65
CA THR A 370 -11.32 -3.98 -13.44
C THR A 370 -11.53 -3.26 -14.78
N LEU A 371 -11.63 -1.92 -14.75
CA LEU A 371 -11.76 -1.11 -15.96
C LEU A 371 -10.51 -1.20 -16.85
N ALA A 372 -9.32 -1.17 -16.26
CA ALA A 372 -8.06 -1.33 -16.96
C ALA A 372 -7.98 -2.70 -17.67
N GLY A 373 -8.38 -3.77 -16.99
CA GLY A 373 -8.47 -5.10 -17.60
C GLY A 373 -9.49 -5.16 -18.73
N ALA A 374 -10.68 -4.55 -18.56
CA ALA A 374 -11.68 -4.46 -19.61
C ALA A 374 -11.18 -3.67 -20.84
N LEU A 375 -10.39 -2.61 -20.63
CA LEU A 375 -9.73 -1.90 -21.72
C LEU A 375 -8.68 -2.77 -22.42
N ALA A 376 -7.89 -3.55 -21.67
CA ALA A 376 -6.95 -4.49 -22.26
C ALA A 376 -7.66 -5.56 -23.11
N ASP A 377 -8.75 -6.13 -22.58
CA ASP A 377 -9.60 -7.08 -23.33
C ASP A 377 -10.17 -6.44 -24.61
N PHE A 378 -10.66 -5.19 -24.53
CA PHE A 378 -11.28 -4.50 -25.66
C PHE A 378 -10.28 -4.13 -26.76
N PHE A 379 -9.11 -3.61 -26.40
CA PHE A 379 -8.08 -3.19 -27.36
C PHE A 379 -7.13 -4.33 -27.76
N GLY A 380 -7.16 -5.47 -27.06
CA GLY A 380 -6.26 -6.59 -27.27
C GLY A 380 -4.78 -6.28 -26.90
N THR A 381 -4.55 -5.28 -26.04
CA THR A 381 -3.21 -4.84 -25.66
C THR A 381 -3.19 -4.17 -24.28
N TYR A 382 -2.17 -4.47 -23.49
CA TYR A 382 -1.95 -3.81 -22.19
C TYR A 382 -1.46 -2.35 -22.32
N ARG A 383 -1.06 -1.91 -23.52
CA ARG A 383 -0.64 -0.52 -23.79
C ARG A 383 -1.71 0.48 -23.41
N ALA A 384 -2.98 0.16 -23.67
CA ALA A 384 -4.12 0.99 -23.32
C ALA A 384 -4.20 1.27 -21.79
N VAL A 385 -3.80 0.32 -20.96
CA VAL A 385 -3.76 0.45 -19.49
C VAL A 385 -2.76 1.52 -19.07
N PHE A 386 -1.56 1.53 -19.67
CA PHE A 386 -0.52 2.52 -19.35
C PHE A 386 -0.87 3.90 -19.87
N VAL A 387 -1.55 3.99 -21.02
CA VAL A 387 -2.11 5.25 -21.55
C VAL A 387 -3.18 5.79 -20.58
N LEU A 388 -4.12 4.96 -20.11
CA LEU A 388 -5.11 5.35 -19.09
C LEU A 388 -4.44 5.87 -17.83
N THR A 389 -3.43 5.14 -17.32
CA THR A 389 -2.65 5.54 -16.15
C THR A 389 -2.00 6.90 -16.34
N GLY A 390 -1.36 7.12 -17.47
CA GLY A 390 -0.74 8.39 -17.79
C GLY A 390 -1.73 9.55 -17.84
N ILE A 391 -2.89 9.35 -18.45
CA ILE A 391 -3.98 10.34 -18.49
C ILE A 391 -4.45 10.68 -17.07
N CYS A 392 -4.67 9.67 -16.23
CA CYS A 392 -5.09 9.87 -14.84
C CYS A 392 -4.07 10.66 -14.02
N MET A 393 -2.77 10.38 -14.19
CA MET A 393 -1.70 11.10 -13.49
C MET A 393 -1.60 12.55 -13.94
N ILE A 394 -1.71 12.81 -15.24
CA ILE A 394 -1.72 14.19 -15.77
C ILE A 394 -2.97 14.94 -15.30
N ALA A 395 -4.14 14.30 -15.30
CA ALA A 395 -5.35 14.88 -14.75
C ALA A 395 -5.21 15.22 -13.26
N ALA A 396 -4.61 14.31 -12.47
CA ALA A 396 -4.29 14.55 -11.06
C ALA A 396 -3.35 15.75 -10.89
N MET A 397 -2.32 15.86 -11.73
CA MET A 397 -1.39 17.00 -11.75
C MET A 397 -2.13 18.32 -12.05
N VAL A 398 -3.02 18.33 -13.04
CA VAL A 398 -3.80 19.54 -13.41
C VAL A 398 -4.73 19.95 -12.26
N VAL A 399 -5.46 19.00 -11.67
CA VAL A 399 -6.34 19.29 -10.51
C VAL A 399 -5.53 19.78 -9.32
N LEU A 400 -4.31 19.24 -9.10
CA LEU A 400 -3.43 19.67 -8.02
C LEU A 400 -3.04 21.16 -8.13
N GLN A 401 -3.00 21.74 -9.34
CA GLN A 401 -2.73 23.19 -9.48
C GLN A 401 -3.80 24.05 -8.79
N SER A 402 -5.04 23.58 -8.76
CA SER A 402 -6.16 24.30 -8.09
C SER A 402 -6.15 24.20 -6.57
N VAL A 403 -5.32 23.34 -5.97
CA VAL A 403 -5.19 23.17 -4.52
C VAL A 403 -4.30 24.27 -3.97
N GLU A 404 -4.76 25.01 -2.95
CA GLU A 404 -4.01 26.07 -2.32
C GLU A 404 -3.62 25.65 -0.88
N PRO A 405 -2.35 25.26 -0.62
CA PRO A 405 -1.88 25.04 0.74
C PRO A 405 -1.96 26.33 1.54
N LYS A 406 -2.42 26.26 2.80
CA LYS A 406 -2.39 27.41 3.70
C LYS A 406 -0.93 27.86 3.82
N LYS A 407 -0.65 29.12 3.47
CA LYS A 407 0.66 29.72 3.74
C LYS A 407 0.93 29.54 5.23
N ALA A 408 2.05 28.94 5.58
CA ALA A 408 2.52 28.95 6.96
C ALA A 408 2.48 30.40 7.44
N GLN A 409 1.64 30.69 8.42
CA GLN A 409 1.70 31.98 9.11
C GLN A 409 3.09 32.00 9.73
N ALA A 410 3.98 32.79 9.13
CA ALA A 410 5.26 33.12 9.71
C ALA A 410 4.95 33.64 11.10
N THR A 411 5.28 32.87 12.12
CA THR A 411 5.30 33.32 13.50
C THR A 411 6.36 34.41 13.54
N VAL A 412 5.92 35.65 13.34
CA VAL A 412 6.72 36.83 13.68
C VAL A 412 6.78 36.83 15.20
N THR A 413 7.81 36.16 15.71
CA THR A 413 8.27 36.40 17.08
C THR A 413 8.92 37.78 17.07
N THR A 414 8.17 38.81 17.44
CA THR A 414 8.69 40.09 17.96
C THR A 414 9.22 39.89 19.38
#